data_bb314f326d581bb6cd94827fde942347
#
_entry.id   bb314f326d581bb6cd94827fde942347
#
_cell.length_a   1.000
_cell.length_b   1.000
_cell.length_c   1.000
_cell.angle_alpha   90.00
_cell.angle_beta   90.00
_cell.angle_gamma   90.00
#
_symmetry.space_group_name_H-M   'P 1'
#
loop_
_entity.id
_entity.type
_entity.pdbx_description
1 polymer ?
#
loop_
_entity_poly.entity_id
_entity_poly.type
_entity_poly.pdbx_seq_one_letter_code
_entity_poly.pdbx_strand_id
1 'polypeptide(L)'
;ISRKSKGFMITTYQALRNDIEEYKNREFDVVVLDEAQNIKTTTSQIKKAVMKINSKVNFALTGTPVENNILELWSIFDFVIPGYLDNLTKFKKTYKEAIVNPNSSKIHNLREIIAPFLLRRTKKEVLTELPDKIESNMVVTLSNEQKQLYMSYIKQAKKEMKKFDKNENNRMKILAILTKLRQICNSPTLFKEDYKGEVAKLEVLRDLLPDITENGHRLLIFSQFVGTLKEIEKELVNMGI
;
A
#
# COMPACT_ATOMS: atom_id res chain seq x y z
N ILE A 1 28.28 -19.96 1.00
CA ILE A 1 28.87 -18.62 1.22
C ILE A 1 29.67 -18.70 2.51
N SER A 2 31.00 -18.40 2.44
CA SER A 2 31.92 -18.49 3.56
C SER A 2 31.48 -17.58 4.73
N ARG A 3 31.59 -18.07 5.97
CA ARG A 3 31.24 -17.34 7.21
C ARG A 3 32.07 -16.06 7.47
N LYS A 4 33.14 -15.80 6.68
CA LYS A 4 34.10 -14.68 6.88
C LYS A 4 34.31 -13.82 5.62
N SER A 5 33.44 -13.86 4.63
CA SER A 5 33.60 -12.99 3.46
C SER A 5 33.09 -11.58 3.74
N LYS A 6 33.95 -10.57 3.51
CA LYS A 6 33.49 -9.18 3.40
C LYS A 6 32.67 -9.07 2.11
N GLY A 7 31.50 -8.44 2.18
CA GLY A 7 30.66 -8.25 1.01
C GLY A 7 29.24 -7.84 1.35
N PHE A 8 28.46 -7.61 0.32
CA PHE A 8 27.03 -7.29 0.42
C PHE A 8 26.19 -8.53 0.11
N MET A 9 25.11 -8.70 0.84
CA MET A 9 24.09 -9.69 0.58
C MET A 9 22.77 -8.98 0.35
N ILE A 10 22.14 -9.19 -0.81
CA ILE A 10 20.84 -8.63 -1.16
C ILE A 10 19.84 -9.77 -1.25
N THR A 11 18.70 -9.61 -0.58
CA THR A 11 17.63 -10.59 -0.56
C THR A 11 16.26 -9.91 -0.51
N THR A 12 15.20 -10.65 -0.75
CA THR A 12 13.82 -10.16 -0.60
C THR A 12 13.26 -10.60 0.75
N TYR A 13 12.25 -9.90 1.26
CA TYR A 13 11.54 -10.30 2.49
C TYR A 13 10.97 -11.72 2.41
N GLN A 14 10.52 -12.11 1.23
CA GLN A 14 9.94 -13.43 1.01
C GLN A 14 11.01 -14.53 1.06
N ALA A 15 12.15 -14.34 0.37
CA ALA A 15 13.27 -15.26 0.40
C ALA A 15 13.85 -15.37 1.82
N LEU A 16 14.08 -14.23 2.50
CA LEU A 16 14.51 -14.22 3.88
C LEU A 16 13.60 -15.04 4.80
N ARG A 17 12.27 -14.87 4.65
CA ARG A 17 11.30 -15.63 5.45
C ARG A 17 11.40 -17.14 5.20
N ASN A 18 11.57 -17.53 3.95
CA ASN A 18 11.64 -18.95 3.58
C ASN A 18 12.94 -19.59 4.05
N ASP A 19 14.04 -18.86 3.95
CA ASP A 19 15.40 -19.38 4.18
C ASP A 19 16.00 -18.85 5.50
N ILE A 20 15.19 -18.49 6.48
CA ILE A 20 15.64 -17.83 7.73
C ILE A 20 16.70 -18.63 8.49
N GLU A 21 16.70 -19.95 8.38
CA GLU A 21 17.68 -20.82 9.00
C GLU A 21 19.13 -20.57 8.49
N GLU A 22 19.26 -20.12 7.22
CA GLU A 22 20.54 -19.75 6.62
C GLU A 22 21.07 -18.40 7.15
N TYR A 23 20.18 -17.51 7.56
CA TYR A 23 20.52 -16.14 7.97
C TYR A 23 20.73 -16.02 9.49
N LYS A 24 19.92 -16.68 10.31
CA LYS A 24 19.92 -16.51 11.78
C LYS A 24 21.26 -16.88 12.46
N ASN A 25 22.06 -17.76 11.84
CA ASN A 25 23.34 -18.21 12.35
C ASN A 25 24.53 -17.34 11.87
N ARG A 26 24.25 -16.25 11.15
CA ARG A 26 25.25 -15.28 10.67
C ARG A 26 25.17 -14.03 11.50
N GLU A 27 26.32 -13.38 11.67
CA GLU A 27 26.41 -12.04 12.24
C GLU A 27 26.67 -11.05 11.11
N PHE A 28 25.86 -10.00 11.05
CA PHE A 28 25.98 -8.92 10.08
C PHE A 28 26.45 -7.65 10.80
N ASP A 29 27.35 -6.92 10.19
CA ASP A 29 27.73 -5.59 10.73
C ASP A 29 26.58 -4.60 10.59
N VAL A 30 25.89 -4.63 9.45
CA VAL A 30 24.78 -3.73 9.14
C VAL A 30 23.67 -4.50 8.43
N VAL A 31 22.44 -4.30 8.87
CA VAL A 31 21.23 -4.73 8.15
C VAL A 31 20.40 -3.52 7.76
N VAL A 32 20.06 -3.43 6.49
CA VAL A 32 19.21 -2.36 5.94
C VAL A 32 17.93 -2.98 5.40
N LEU A 33 16.80 -2.52 5.89
CA LEU A 33 15.48 -2.87 5.36
C LEU A 33 15.03 -1.76 4.42
N ASP A 34 14.86 -2.07 3.15
CA ASP A 34 14.15 -1.20 2.22
C ASP A 34 12.66 -1.49 2.26
N GLU A 35 11.83 -0.47 2.02
CA GLU A 35 10.37 -0.56 2.16
C GLU A 35 9.95 -1.19 3.50
N ALA A 36 10.49 -0.64 4.60
CA ALA A 36 10.34 -1.21 5.95
C ALA A 36 8.89 -1.29 6.46
N GLN A 37 7.90 -0.70 5.76
CA GLN A 37 6.50 -0.93 6.05
C GLN A 37 6.09 -2.41 5.89
N ASN A 38 6.90 -3.25 5.25
CA ASN A 38 6.68 -4.69 5.20
C ASN A 38 6.74 -5.36 6.58
N ILE A 39 7.40 -4.73 7.56
CA ILE A 39 7.45 -5.21 8.96
C ILE A 39 6.53 -4.44 9.91
N LYS A 40 5.64 -3.58 9.42
CA LYS A 40 4.72 -2.76 10.23
C LYS A 40 3.77 -3.58 11.10
N THR A 41 3.40 -4.78 10.66
CA THR A 41 2.51 -5.67 11.41
C THR A 41 3.33 -6.51 12.40
N THR A 42 3.13 -6.25 13.69
CA THR A 42 3.91 -6.85 14.79
C THR A 42 3.87 -8.38 14.84
N THR A 43 2.82 -9.00 14.30
CA THR A 43 2.60 -10.46 14.32
C THR A 43 2.92 -11.13 12.98
N SER A 44 3.31 -10.37 11.94
CA SER A 44 3.57 -10.93 10.62
C SER A 44 4.76 -11.90 10.61
N GLN A 45 4.71 -12.91 9.74
CA GLN A 45 5.80 -13.88 9.58
C GLN A 45 7.10 -13.22 9.09
N ILE A 46 6.96 -12.18 8.26
CA ILE A 46 8.09 -11.36 7.77
C ILE A 46 8.78 -10.68 8.96
N LYS A 47 8.02 -9.99 9.84
CA LYS A 47 8.58 -9.36 11.04
C LYS A 47 9.32 -10.38 11.90
N LYS A 48 8.70 -11.53 12.14
CA LYS A 48 9.31 -12.61 12.95
C LYS A 48 10.62 -13.12 12.33
N ALA A 49 10.70 -13.21 11.01
CA ALA A 49 11.93 -13.63 10.34
C ALA A 49 13.01 -12.54 10.47
N VAL A 50 12.67 -11.29 10.16
CA VAL A 50 13.61 -10.16 10.27
C VAL A 50 14.20 -10.03 11.66
N MET A 51 13.38 -10.20 12.72
CA MET A 51 13.85 -10.11 14.12
C MET A 51 14.77 -11.25 14.55
N LYS A 52 14.95 -12.30 13.72
CA LYS A 52 15.90 -13.39 13.99
C LYS A 52 17.30 -13.14 13.42
N ILE A 53 17.49 -12.07 12.66
CA ILE A 53 18.79 -11.72 12.09
C ILE A 53 19.65 -11.08 13.18
N ASN A 54 20.87 -11.58 13.34
CA ASN A 54 21.86 -10.99 14.24
C ASN A 54 22.62 -9.89 13.52
N SER A 55 22.57 -8.66 14.04
CA SER A 55 23.24 -7.50 13.46
C SER A 55 23.72 -6.53 14.52
N LYS A 56 24.80 -5.81 14.22
CA LYS A 56 25.32 -4.77 15.12
C LYS A 56 24.56 -3.46 14.97
N VAL A 57 24.18 -3.11 13.73
CA VAL A 57 23.46 -1.87 13.42
C VAL A 57 22.33 -2.16 12.44
N ASN A 58 21.18 -1.55 12.67
CA ASN A 58 19.99 -1.72 11.84
C ASN A 58 19.52 -0.37 11.28
N PHE A 59 19.18 -0.37 10.00
CA PHE A 59 18.51 0.76 9.35
C PHE A 59 17.20 0.32 8.70
N ALA A 60 16.23 1.21 8.72
CA ALA A 60 14.95 1.02 8.05
C ALA A 60 14.69 2.20 7.11
N LEU A 61 14.53 1.91 5.82
CA LEU A 61 14.16 2.89 4.80
C LEU A 61 12.68 2.72 4.48
N THR A 62 11.93 3.82 4.48
CA THR A 62 10.51 3.80 4.12
C THR A 62 10.04 5.17 3.69
N GLY A 63 9.23 5.23 2.63
CA GLY A 63 8.55 6.46 2.22
C GLY A 63 7.40 6.85 3.16
N THR A 64 6.86 5.91 3.91
CA THR A 64 5.66 6.06 4.74
C THR A 64 5.86 5.42 6.12
N PRO A 65 6.62 6.07 7.03
CA PRO A 65 6.94 5.46 8.33
C PRO A 65 5.71 5.24 9.24
N VAL A 66 4.66 6.05 9.06
CA VAL A 66 3.37 5.93 9.77
C VAL A 66 2.25 6.17 8.78
N GLU A 67 1.59 5.10 8.33
CA GLU A 67 0.42 5.23 7.44
C GLU A 67 -0.89 5.30 8.22
N ASN A 68 -1.12 4.34 9.11
CA ASN A 68 -2.43 4.15 9.72
C ASN A 68 -2.40 4.12 11.25
N ASN A 69 -1.26 3.81 11.86
CA ASN A 69 -1.22 3.60 13.31
C ASN A 69 0.20 3.76 13.87
N ILE A 70 0.32 4.38 15.05
CA ILE A 70 1.60 4.50 15.76
C ILE A 70 2.23 3.14 16.14
N LEU A 71 1.45 2.06 16.14
CA LEU A 71 1.98 0.70 16.34
C LEU A 71 2.86 0.23 15.16
N GLU A 72 2.64 0.77 13.96
CA GLU A 72 3.51 0.54 12.81
C GLU A 72 4.89 1.15 13.04
N LEU A 73 4.93 2.37 13.58
CA LEU A 73 6.16 3.03 14.01
C LEU A 73 6.89 2.21 15.07
N TRP A 74 6.17 1.75 16.11
CA TRP A 74 6.75 0.89 17.13
C TRP A 74 7.40 -0.35 16.51
N SER A 75 6.76 -0.97 15.55
CA SER A 75 7.28 -2.17 14.91
C SER A 75 8.59 -1.94 14.16
N ILE A 76 8.73 -0.78 13.51
CA ILE A 76 9.97 -0.39 12.83
C ILE A 76 11.07 -0.09 13.86
N PHE A 77 10.76 0.67 14.90
CA PHE A 77 11.73 1.01 15.95
C PHE A 77 12.18 -0.20 16.76
N ASP A 78 11.31 -1.18 16.99
CA ASP A 78 11.65 -2.45 17.63
C ASP A 78 12.70 -3.25 16.85
N PHE A 79 12.77 -3.08 15.51
CA PHE A 79 13.84 -3.61 14.68
C PHE A 79 15.09 -2.73 14.72
N VAL A 80 14.96 -1.40 14.54
CA VAL A 80 16.10 -0.48 14.42
C VAL A 80 16.86 -0.37 15.73
N ILE A 81 16.14 -0.18 16.85
CA ILE A 81 16.70 -0.03 18.21
C ILE A 81 15.83 -0.85 19.17
N PRO A 82 16.07 -2.16 19.29
CA PRO A 82 15.26 -3.02 20.15
C PRO A 82 15.18 -2.50 21.59
N GLY A 83 13.97 -2.44 22.13
CA GLY A 83 13.71 -2.00 23.51
C GLY A 83 13.65 -0.47 23.74
N TYR A 84 14.03 0.36 22.76
CA TYR A 84 14.04 1.83 22.91
C TYR A 84 12.65 2.41 23.21
N LEU A 85 11.62 1.90 22.55
CA LEU A 85 10.23 2.28 22.78
C LEU A 85 9.49 1.32 23.73
N ASP A 86 10.21 0.69 24.65
CA ASP A 86 9.69 -0.36 25.53
C ASP A 86 9.11 -1.58 24.77
N ASN A 87 8.57 -2.54 25.52
CA ASN A 87 7.82 -3.65 24.91
C ASN A 87 6.44 -3.20 24.44
N LEU A 88 5.85 -3.95 23.50
CA LEU A 88 4.57 -3.64 22.86
C LEU A 88 3.43 -3.39 23.86
N THR A 89 3.39 -4.14 24.95
CA THR A 89 2.33 -4.03 25.97
C THR A 89 2.43 -2.70 26.70
N LYS A 90 3.63 -2.30 27.11
CA LYS A 90 3.87 -1.01 27.77
C LYS A 90 3.65 0.16 26.82
N PHE A 91 4.14 0.04 25.58
CA PHE A 91 3.91 1.05 24.54
C PHE A 91 2.42 1.26 24.28
N LYS A 92 1.64 0.20 24.09
CA LYS A 92 0.18 0.29 23.95
C LYS A 92 -0.49 0.97 25.12
N LYS A 93 -0.07 0.66 26.36
CA LYS A 93 -0.62 1.29 27.58
C LYS A 93 -0.27 2.79 27.63
N THR A 94 0.98 3.14 27.36
CA THR A 94 1.48 4.52 27.40
C THR A 94 0.79 5.41 26.35
N TYR A 95 0.65 4.90 25.13
CA TYR A 95 0.14 5.65 23.97
C TYR A 95 -1.31 5.31 23.60
N LYS A 96 -2.10 4.73 24.54
CA LYS A 96 -3.50 4.34 24.30
C LYS A 96 -4.36 5.48 23.73
N GLU A 97 -4.23 6.68 24.31
CA GLU A 97 -4.94 7.87 23.84
C GLU A 97 -4.48 8.31 22.43
N ALA A 98 -3.19 8.22 22.16
CA ALA A 98 -2.60 8.59 20.90
C ALA A 98 -3.01 7.67 19.75
N ILE A 99 -3.37 6.41 20.04
CA ILE A 99 -3.93 5.48 19.05
C ILE A 99 -5.31 5.93 18.58
N VAL A 100 -6.08 6.56 19.49
CA VAL A 100 -7.45 7.02 19.22
C VAL A 100 -7.48 8.48 18.77
N ASN A 101 -6.63 9.32 19.37
CA ASN A 101 -6.56 10.76 19.10
C ASN A 101 -5.14 11.17 18.68
N PRO A 102 -4.90 11.36 17.36
CA PRO A 102 -3.60 11.75 16.82
C PRO A 102 -3.06 13.11 17.31
N ASN A 103 -3.90 13.96 17.89
CA ASN A 103 -3.52 15.29 18.39
C ASN A 103 -3.22 15.30 19.91
N SER A 104 -3.09 14.14 20.53
CA SER A 104 -2.77 14.07 21.96
C SER A 104 -1.34 14.57 22.26
N SER A 105 -1.12 15.15 23.44
CA SER A 105 0.20 15.58 23.91
C SER A 105 1.24 14.44 23.89
N LYS A 106 0.80 13.21 24.04
CA LYS A 106 1.66 12.01 23.97
C LYS A 106 2.26 11.78 22.59
N ILE A 107 1.60 12.20 21.51
CA ILE A 107 2.18 12.15 20.15
C ILE A 107 3.36 13.13 20.04
N HIS A 108 3.23 14.32 20.63
CA HIS A 108 4.31 15.31 20.63
C HIS A 108 5.56 14.75 21.34
N ASN A 109 5.40 14.22 22.54
CA ASN A 109 6.48 13.58 23.27
C ASN A 109 7.11 12.40 22.49
N LEU A 110 6.29 11.58 21.84
CA LEU A 110 6.80 10.48 21.01
C LEU A 110 7.65 10.99 19.85
N ARG A 111 7.22 12.09 19.20
CA ARG A 111 7.99 12.71 18.11
C ARG A 111 9.34 13.21 18.59
N GLU A 112 9.42 13.84 19.76
CA GLU A 112 10.69 14.29 20.34
C GLU A 112 11.62 13.11 20.65
N ILE A 113 11.09 12.03 21.20
CA ILE A 113 11.86 10.83 21.53
C ILE A 113 12.46 10.19 20.28
N ILE A 114 11.71 10.11 19.18
CA ILE A 114 12.19 9.45 17.96
C ILE A 114 12.99 10.36 17.03
N ALA A 115 12.87 11.68 17.16
CA ALA A 115 13.49 12.66 16.27
C ALA A 115 15.01 12.44 16.03
N PRO A 116 15.82 12.09 17.04
CA PRO A 116 17.27 11.85 16.83
C PRO A 116 17.58 10.67 15.91
N PHE A 117 16.65 9.74 15.74
CA PHE A 117 16.83 8.50 14.98
C PHE A 117 16.06 8.49 13.67
N LEU A 118 15.37 9.61 13.32
CA LEU A 118 14.50 9.68 12.16
C LEU A 118 14.98 10.81 11.23
N LEU A 119 15.42 10.42 10.05
CA LEU A 119 15.75 11.37 8.98
C LEU A 119 14.63 11.33 7.92
N ARG A 120 13.91 12.44 7.76
CA ARG A 120 12.90 12.60 6.73
C ARG A 120 13.27 13.76 5.81
N ARG A 121 13.25 13.49 4.51
CA ARG A 121 13.40 14.51 3.45
C ARG A 121 12.23 14.37 2.48
N THR A 122 11.54 15.46 2.24
CA THR A 122 10.51 15.49 1.21
C THR A 122 11.12 15.87 -0.14
N LYS A 123 10.50 15.44 -1.25
CA LYS A 123 10.94 15.83 -2.60
C LYS A 123 11.03 17.36 -2.73
N LYS A 124 10.07 18.08 -2.16
CA LYS A 124 9.98 19.54 -2.19
C LYS A 124 11.15 20.24 -1.51
N GLU A 125 11.70 19.65 -0.45
CA GLU A 125 12.84 20.21 0.29
C GLU A 125 14.19 19.97 -0.42
N VAL A 126 14.29 18.90 -1.20
CA VAL A 126 15.56 18.44 -1.77
C VAL A 126 15.68 18.74 -3.26
N LEU A 127 14.58 18.65 -4.00
CA LEU A 127 14.54 18.75 -5.45
C LEU A 127 13.87 20.08 -5.86
N THR A 128 14.55 21.17 -5.60
CA THR A 128 14.09 22.54 -5.92
C THR A 128 13.97 22.82 -7.43
N GLU A 129 14.63 22.00 -8.26
CA GLU A 129 14.62 22.13 -9.73
C GLU A 129 13.40 21.45 -10.37
N LEU A 130 12.66 20.62 -9.64
CA LEU A 130 11.47 19.98 -10.18
C LEU A 130 10.27 20.94 -10.16
N PRO A 131 9.51 21.02 -11.26
CA PRO A 131 8.26 21.78 -11.27
C PRO A 131 7.27 21.20 -10.26
N ASP A 132 6.35 22.04 -9.79
CA ASP A 132 5.27 21.60 -8.91
C ASP A 132 4.43 20.51 -9.59
N LYS A 133 4.00 19.52 -8.81
CA LYS A 133 3.09 18.47 -9.27
C LYS A 133 1.71 19.08 -9.50
N ILE A 134 1.21 18.97 -10.72
CA ILE A 134 -0.18 19.34 -11.05
C ILE A 134 -1.06 18.10 -10.87
N GLU A 135 -2.07 18.22 -10.03
CA GLU A 135 -3.08 17.17 -9.82
C GLU A 135 -4.43 17.66 -10.33
N SER A 136 -5.05 16.88 -11.20
CA SER A 136 -6.39 17.15 -11.69
C SER A 136 -7.28 15.92 -11.54
N ASN A 137 -8.55 16.15 -11.17
CA ASN A 137 -9.55 15.10 -11.07
C ASN A 137 -10.45 15.13 -12.30
N MET A 138 -10.44 14.06 -13.07
CA MET A 138 -11.38 13.88 -14.18
C MET A 138 -12.57 13.05 -13.72
N VAL A 139 -13.76 13.64 -13.79
CA VAL A 139 -15.02 12.96 -13.47
C VAL A 139 -15.59 12.34 -14.73
N VAL A 140 -15.74 11.01 -14.72
CA VAL A 140 -16.28 10.25 -15.84
C VAL A 140 -17.69 9.79 -15.50
N THR A 141 -18.65 10.13 -16.37
CA THR A 141 -20.04 9.65 -16.25
C THR A 141 -20.15 8.24 -16.82
N LEU A 142 -20.77 7.33 -16.07
CA LEU A 142 -20.99 5.96 -16.53
C LEU A 142 -21.89 5.93 -17.80
N SER A 143 -21.62 5.00 -18.71
CA SER A 143 -22.53 4.73 -19.83
C SER A 143 -23.91 4.28 -19.31
N ASN A 144 -24.91 4.33 -20.17
CA ASN A 144 -26.28 3.93 -19.76
C ASN A 144 -26.32 2.48 -19.30
N GLU A 145 -25.63 1.59 -20.00
CA GLU A 145 -25.54 0.17 -19.67
C GLU A 145 -24.79 -0.08 -18.36
N GLN A 146 -23.65 0.63 -18.14
CA GLN A 146 -22.93 0.58 -16.87
C GLN A 146 -23.80 1.08 -15.71
N LYS A 147 -24.53 2.17 -15.92
CA LYS A 147 -25.42 2.74 -14.90
C LYS A 147 -26.53 1.79 -14.54
N GLN A 148 -27.14 1.12 -15.51
CA GLN A 148 -28.18 0.11 -15.27
C GLN A 148 -27.62 -1.08 -14.48
N LEU A 149 -26.42 -1.59 -14.87
CA LEU A 149 -25.75 -2.67 -14.17
C LEU A 149 -25.41 -2.27 -12.71
N TYR A 150 -24.86 -1.09 -12.52
CA TYR A 150 -24.52 -0.53 -11.21
C TYR A 150 -25.76 -0.42 -10.30
N MET A 151 -26.86 0.14 -10.82
CA MET A 151 -28.11 0.28 -10.07
C MET A 151 -28.77 -1.05 -9.73
N SER A 152 -28.74 -2.00 -10.66
CA SER A 152 -29.25 -3.36 -10.42
C SER A 152 -28.49 -4.05 -9.30
N TYR A 153 -27.16 -3.94 -9.31
CA TYR A 153 -26.31 -4.51 -8.27
C TYR A 153 -26.52 -3.82 -6.91
N ILE A 154 -26.64 -2.48 -6.87
CA ILE A 154 -27.00 -1.77 -5.61
C ILE A 154 -28.32 -2.30 -5.03
N LYS A 155 -29.32 -2.49 -5.88
CA LYS A 155 -30.65 -3.01 -5.44
C LYS A 155 -30.53 -4.40 -4.84
N GLN A 156 -29.71 -5.28 -5.44
CA GLN A 156 -29.40 -6.60 -4.90
C GLN A 156 -28.62 -6.49 -3.59
N ALA A 157 -27.55 -5.72 -3.56
CA ALA A 157 -26.70 -5.53 -2.37
C ALA A 157 -27.48 -4.99 -1.17
N LYS A 158 -28.41 -4.03 -1.39
CA LYS A 158 -29.29 -3.52 -0.33
C LYS A 158 -30.19 -4.63 0.25
N LYS A 159 -30.68 -5.57 -0.59
CA LYS A 159 -31.46 -6.71 -0.10
C LYS A 159 -30.61 -7.68 0.72
N GLU A 160 -29.37 -7.93 0.29
CA GLU A 160 -28.42 -8.79 1.02
C GLU A 160 -28.04 -8.16 2.36
N MET A 161 -27.73 -6.85 2.37
CA MET A 161 -27.38 -6.13 3.61
C MET A 161 -28.49 -6.14 4.66
N LYS A 162 -29.77 -6.15 4.26
CA LYS A 162 -30.89 -6.28 5.20
C LYS A 162 -30.92 -7.62 5.94
N LYS A 163 -30.27 -8.64 5.39
CA LYS A 163 -30.17 -10.00 5.99
C LYS A 163 -28.92 -10.14 6.87
N PHE A 164 -28.08 -9.12 6.98
CA PHE A 164 -26.89 -9.19 7.81
C PHE A 164 -27.28 -9.22 9.29
N ASP A 165 -26.71 -10.19 10.02
CA ASP A 165 -26.86 -10.26 11.46
C ASP A 165 -26.20 -9.04 12.11
N LYS A 166 -26.88 -8.40 13.05
CA LYS A 166 -26.35 -7.24 13.81
C LYS A 166 -25.18 -7.63 14.71
N ASN A 167 -25.08 -8.89 15.08
CA ASN A 167 -24.02 -9.42 15.96
C ASN A 167 -22.79 -9.91 15.20
N GLU A 168 -22.84 -10.02 13.86
CA GLU A 168 -21.71 -10.44 13.05
C GLU A 168 -20.83 -9.26 12.61
N ASN A 169 -19.53 -9.51 12.45
CA ASN A 169 -18.62 -8.57 11.80
C ASN A 169 -18.83 -8.59 10.28
N ASN A 170 -19.76 -7.78 9.78
CA ASN A 170 -20.12 -7.71 8.38
C ASN A 170 -19.13 -6.91 7.50
N ARG A 171 -17.98 -6.47 8.06
CA ARG A 171 -16.99 -5.64 7.34
C ARG A 171 -16.51 -6.29 6.04
N MET A 172 -16.23 -7.60 6.07
CA MET A 172 -15.76 -8.32 4.87
C MET A 172 -16.86 -8.41 3.80
N LYS A 173 -18.10 -8.61 4.19
CA LYS A 173 -19.27 -8.64 3.28
C LYS A 173 -19.46 -7.26 2.61
N ILE A 174 -19.39 -6.19 3.39
CA ILE A 174 -19.47 -4.80 2.88
C ILE A 174 -18.31 -4.49 1.95
N LEU A 175 -17.07 -4.87 2.31
CA LEU A 175 -15.91 -4.68 1.46
C LEU A 175 -16.05 -5.42 0.11
N ALA A 176 -16.59 -6.63 0.11
CA ALA A 176 -16.86 -7.37 -1.12
C ALA A 176 -17.87 -6.64 -2.02
N ILE A 177 -18.95 -6.09 -1.45
CA ILE A 177 -19.93 -5.28 -2.17
C ILE A 177 -19.27 -4.04 -2.79
N LEU A 178 -18.50 -3.30 -1.99
CA LEU A 178 -17.79 -2.12 -2.47
C LEU A 178 -16.79 -2.46 -3.58
N THR A 179 -16.08 -3.58 -3.46
CA THR A 179 -15.14 -4.04 -4.49
C THR A 179 -15.86 -4.31 -5.81
N LYS A 180 -17.02 -4.98 -5.78
CA LYS A 180 -17.82 -5.25 -6.98
C LYS A 180 -18.37 -3.96 -7.60
N LEU A 181 -18.84 -3.01 -6.81
CA LEU A 181 -19.27 -1.69 -7.31
C LEU A 181 -18.12 -0.95 -7.99
N ARG A 182 -16.92 -1.01 -7.42
CA ARG A 182 -15.70 -0.42 -8.02
C ARG A 182 -15.31 -1.13 -9.32
N GLN A 183 -15.45 -2.44 -9.40
CA GLN A 183 -15.25 -3.19 -10.64
C GLN A 183 -16.20 -2.73 -11.73
N ILE A 184 -17.51 -2.63 -11.46
CA ILE A 184 -18.49 -2.12 -12.42
C ILE A 184 -18.14 -0.70 -12.90
N CYS A 185 -17.65 0.19 -12.02
CA CYS A 185 -17.26 1.55 -12.41
C CYS A 185 -15.95 1.60 -13.21
N ASN A 186 -15.04 0.65 -13.02
CA ASN A 186 -13.76 0.62 -13.75
C ASN A 186 -13.89 -0.09 -15.09
N SER A 187 -14.32 -1.34 -15.04
CA SER A 187 -14.60 -2.17 -16.19
C SER A 187 -15.67 -3.19 -15.81
N PRO A 188 -16.88 -3.10 -16.36
CA PRO A 188 -17.96 -4.01 -16.08
C PRO A 188 -17.66 -5.48 -16.39
N THR A 189 -16.74 -5.76 -17.32
CA THR A 189 -16.30 -7.12 -17.67
C THR A 189 -15.65 -7.84 -16.50
N LEU A 190 -15.06 -7.12 -15.52
CA LEU A 190 -14.55 -7.68 -14.28
C LEU A 190 -15.65 -8.22 -13.36
N PHE A 191 -16.87 -7.77 -13.57
CA PHE A 191 -18.05 -8.19 -12.81
C PHE A 191 -18.90 -9.18 -13.58
N LYS A 192 -19.03 -8.95 -14.90
CA LYS A 192 -19.85 -9.72 -15.83
C LYS A 192 -19.08 -9.95 -17.12
N GLU A 193 -18.52 -11.14 -17.33
CA GLU A 193 -17.60 -11.46 -18.43
C GLU A 193 -18.23 -11.26 -19.82
N ASP A 194 -19.53 -11.45 -19.96
CA ASP A 194 -20.28 -11.27 -21.21
C ASP A 194 -20.81 -9.84 -21.40
N TYR A 195 -20.30 -8.87 -20.66
CA TYR A 195 -20.68 -7.47 -20.83
C TYR A 195 -20.23 -6.95 -22.21
N LYS A 196 -21.16 -6.38 -22.98
CA LYS A 196 -20.94 -5.86 -24.35
C LYS A 196 -21.22 -4.36 -24.48
N GLY A 197 -21.56 -3.69 -23.40
CA GLY A 197 -21.79 -2.25 -23.39
C GLY A 197 -20.50 -1.44 -23.39
N GLU A 198 -20.62 -0.15 -23.57
CA GLU A 198 -19.51 0.78 -23.52
C GLU A 198 -18.93 0.90 -22.12
N VAL A 199 -17.62 1.02 -22.04
CA VAL A 199 -16.85 1.22 -20.81
C VAL A 199 -16.39 2.67 -20.75
N ALA A 200 -17.12 3.50 -20.05
CA ALA A 200 -16.94 4.96 -20.07
C ALA A 200 -15.51 5.43 -19.78
N LYS A 201 -14.77 4.75 -18.91
CA LYS A 201 -13.36 5.11 -18.62
C LYS A 201 -12.42 4.74 -19.77
N LEU A 202 -12.71 3.69 -20.53
CA LEU A 202 -11.91 3.33 -21.70
C LEU A 202 -12.17 4.30 -22.83
N GLU A 203 -13.41 4.77 -23.02
CA GLU A 203 -13.74 5.82 -24.00
C GLU A 203 -12.93 7.10 -23.72
N VAL A 204 -13.01 7.61 -22.49
CA VAL A 204 -12.23 8.79 -22.10
C VAL A 204 -10.73 8.58 -22.28
N LEU A 205 -10.22 7.37 -22.01
CA LEU A 205 -8.81 7.06 -22.22
C LEU A 205 -8.45 7.08 -23.70
N ARG A 206 -9.31 6.52 -24.59
CA ARG A 206 -9.12 6.57 -26.06
C ARG A 206 -9.05 8.01 -26.58
N ASP A 207 -9.88 8.90 -26.02
CA ASP A 207 -9.88 10.30 -26.43
C ASP A 207 -8.63 11.04 -25.98
N LEU A 208 -8.08 10.70 -24.81
CA LEU A 208 -6.90 11.38 -24.24
C LEU A 208 -5.56 10.87 -24.79
N LEU A 209 -5.48 9.61 -25.17
CA LEU A 209 -4.22 8.99 -25.55
C LEU A 209 -3.54 9.64 -26.75
N PRO A 210 -4.26 9.96 -27.87
CA PRO A 210 -3.66 10.62 -29.03
C PRO A 210 -3.01 11.94 -28.65
N ASP A 211 -3.73 12.80 -27.91
CA ASP A 211 -3.22 14.11 -27.51
C ASP A 211 -1.94 14.02 -26.67
N ILE A 212 -1.84 13.02 -25.80
CA ILE A 212 -0.67 12.80 -24.96
C ILE A 212 0.52 12.28 -25.78
N THR A 213 0.27 11.31 -26.64
CA THR A 213 1.35 10.63 -27.39
C THR A 213 1.87 11.47 -28.56
N GLU A 214 1.00 12.18 -29.28
CA GLU A 214 1.39 13.08 -30.39
C GLU A 214 2.21 14.27 -29.90
N ASN A 215 1.96 14.75 -28.68
CA ASN A 215 2.78 15.79 -28.05
C ASN A 215 4.09 15.26 -27.42
N GLY A 216 4.45 13.99 -27.66
CA GLY A 216 5.69 13.38 -27.20
C GLY A 216 5.75 13.12 -25.68
N HIS A 217 4.62 13.19 -25.00
CA HIS A 217 4.56 12.90 -23.55
C HIS A 217 4.57 11.39 -23.29
N ARG A 218 5.10 11.02 -22.13
CA ARG A 218 5.07 9.64 -21.63
C ARG A 218 3.99 9.49 -20.58
N LEU A 219 3.25 8.37 -20.64
CA LEU A 219 2.14 8.09 -19.74
C LEU A 219 2.45 6.86 -18.87
N LEU A 220 2.12 6.93 -17.59
CA LEU A 220 2.07 5.79 -16.69
C LEU A 220 0.63 5.61 -16.22
N ILE A 221 0.06 4.44 -16.49
CA ILE A 221 -1.33 4.11 -16.10
C ILE A 221 -1.29 3.16 -14.91
N PHE A 222 -1.98 3.52 -13.83
CA PHE A 222 -2.09 2.71 -12.63
C PHE A 222 -3.53 2.25 -12.41
N SER A 223 -3.71 0.97 -12.14
CA SER A 223 -4.98 0.43 -11.70
C SER A 223 -4.75 -0.60 -10.59
N GLN A 224 -5.67 -0.68 -9.64
CA GLN A 224 -5.64 -1.73 -8.63
C GLN A 224 -6.24 -3.05 -9.16
N PHE A 225 -6.90 -3.04 -10.32
CA PHE A 225 -7.46 -4.22 -10.97
C PHE A 225 -6.62 -4.60 -12.18
N VAL A 226 -5.93 -5.76 -12.07
CA VAL A 226 -5.11 -6.30 -13.17
C VAL A 226 -5.92 -6.52 -14.45
N GLY A 227 -7.19 -6.96 -14.32
CA GLY A 227 -8.07 -7.13 -15.48
C GLY A 227 -8.30 -5.82 -16.24
N THR A 228 -8.48 -4.69 -15.56
CA THR A 228 -8.57 -3.37 -16.22
C THR A 228 -7.28 -3.02 -16.97
N LEU A 229 -6.10 -3.31 -16.40
CA LEU A 229 -4.82 -3.07 -17.10
C LEU A 229 -4.71 -3.90 -18.38
N LYS A 230 -5.15 -5.17 -18.35
CA LYS A 230 -5.18 -6.03 -19.55
C LYS A 230 -6.13 -5.52 -20.64
N GLU A 231 -7.25 -4.91 -20.27
CA GLU A 231 -8.16 -4.29 -21.22
C GLU A 231 -7.54 -3.03 -21.82
N ILE A 232 -6.91 -2.19 -21.00
CA ILE A 232 -6.18 -1.02 -21.46
C ILE A 232 -5.03 -1.43 -22.40
N GLU A 233 -4.26 -2.47 -22.07
CA GLU A 233 -3.19 -3.00 -22.91
C GLU A 233 -3.70 -3.41 -24.30
N LYS A 234 -4.85 -4.10 -24.36
CA LYS A 234 -5.48 -4.46 -25.64
C LYS A 234 -5.88 -3.22 -26.45
N GLU A 235 -6.43 -2.21 -25.80
CA GLU A 235 -6.79 -0.95 -26.46
C GLU A 235 -5.56 -0.23 -27.01
N LEU A 236 -4.47 -0.15 -26.24
CA LEU A 236 -3.21 0.46 -26.69
C LEU A 236 -2.67 -0.26 -27.93
N VAL A 237 -2.65 -1.59 -27.91
CA VAL A 237 -2.23 -2.40 -29.08
C VAL A 237 -3.12 -2.13 -30.29
N ASN A 238 -4.45 -2.05 -30.12
CA ASN A 238 -5.38 -1.74 -31.20
C ASN A 238 -5.16 -0.34 -31.80
N MET A 239 -4.68 0.61 -30.98
CA MET A 239 -4.37 1.98 -31.40
C MET A 239 -2.96 2.11 -32.01
N GLY A 240 -2.13 1.04 -31.97
CA GLY A 240 -0.76 1.06 -32.45
C GLY A 240 0.22 1.78 -31.52
N ILE A 241 -0.12 1.85 -30.23
CA ILE A 241 0.69 2.47 -29.17
C ILE A 241 1.42 1.40 -28.36
#